data_9291d77f5c37654f7266ec78c8b509e7
#
_entry.id   9291d77f5c37654f7266ec78c8b509e7
#
_cell.length_a   1.000
_cell.length_b   1.000
_cell.length_c   1.000
_cell.angle_alpha   90.00
_cell.angle_beta   90.00
_cell.angle_gamma   90.00
#
_symmetry.space_group_name_H-M   'P 1'
#
loop_
_entity.id
_entity.type
_entity.pdbx_description
1 polymer ?
#
loop_
_entity_poly.entity_id
_entity_poly.type
_entity_poly.pdbx_seq_one_letter_code
_entity_poly.pdbx_strand_id
1 'polypeptide(L)'
;MDENETQQMADIAPIVRKEIRDDTAPREEDAHWYTIHTYAGYENAVERNLKQRIESLGMEGKIFDVMVPTEKKIRVKGGKRIVEEEKIYPGYILVRMIVDDDSWFVVRNTPRVTGFVGAGNTPVPMEESEVSSLLKRMTAEAPKHRIDLVKDDQIVIADGPFKDLEGKVGEIDEDRGKVKVMVSMFGRETPVELDFLQIRKL
;
A
#
# COMPACT_ATOMS: atom_id res chain seq x y z
N MET A 1 -38.21 -58.81 41.71
CA MET A 1 -37.60 -57.49 41.63
C MET A 1 -36.70 -57.59 40.45
N ASP A 2 -37.17 -56.94 39.40
CA ASP A 2 -36.76 -57.24 38.02
C ASP A 2 -35.45 -56.55 37.63
N GLU A 3 -34.51 -57.40 37.19
CA GLU A 3 -33.24 -56.98 36.59
C GLU A 3 -33.40 -56.22 35.23
N ASN A 4 -34.64 -55.87 34.88
CA ASN A 4 -34.99 -55.31 33.56
C ASN A 4 -35.12 -53.74 33.52
N GLU A 5 -35.03 -53.10 34.69
CA GLU A 5 -35.11 -51.61 34.72
C GLU A 5 -33.76 -50.94 34.65
N THR A 6 -32.64 -51.68 34.78
CA THR A 6 -31.29 -51.06 34.76
C THR A 6 -30.69 -50.97 33.35
N GLN A 7 -31.33 -51.59 32.37
CA GLN A 7 -30.81 -51.67 30.97
C GLN A 7 -31.40 -50.59 30.03
N GLN A 8 -32.38 -49.81 30.52
CA GLN A 8 -33.05 -48.80 29.69
C GLN A 8 -32.50 -47.39 29.84
N MET A 9 -31.44 -47.17 30.66
CA MET A 9 -30.81 -45.88 30.88
C MET A 9 -29.47 -45.65 30.12
N ALA A 10 -29.09 -46.61 29.27
CA ALA A 10 -27.77 -46.57 28.60
C ALA A 10 -27.80 -46.14 27.11
N ASP A 11 -28.97 -45.80 26.58
CA ASP A 11 -29.10 -45.46 25.14
C ASP A 11 -29.61 -44.04 24.92
N ILE A 12 -29.11 -43.10 25.75
CA ILE A 12 -29.17 -41.67 25.37
C ILE A 12 -27.90 -41.39 24.55
N ALA A 13 -28.00 -41.62 23.25
CA ALA A 13 -27.02 -41.17 22.29
C ALA A 13 -26.68 -39.70 22.55
N PRO A 14 -25.40 -39.30 22.50
CA PRO A 14 -25.05 -37.90 22.65
C PRO A 14 -25.76 -37.11 21.55
N ILE A 15 -26.66 -36.24 21.98
CA ILE A 15 -27.21 -35.20 21.11
C ILE A 15 -25.98 -34.43 20.61
N VAL A 16 -25.56 -34.74 19.39
CA VAL A 16 -24.64 -33.94 18.64
C VAL A 16 -25.25 -32.53 18.63
N ARG A 17 -24.72 -31.67 19.47
CA ARG A 17 -24.96 -30.25 19.36
C ARG A 17 -24.49 -29.87 17.96
N LYS A 18 -25.40 -29.92 17.01
CA LYS A 18 -25.25 -29.25 15.74
C LYS A 18 -25.09 -27.78 16.12
N GLU A 19 -23.86 -27.31 16.12
CA GLU A 19 -23.60 -25.88 16.25
C GLU A 19 -24.48 -25.23 15.19
N ILE A 20 -25.52 -24.58 15.64
CA ILE A 20 -26.31 -23.69 14.80
C ILE A 20 -25.33 -22.59 14.49
N ARG A 21 -24.64 -22.71 13.36
CA ARG A 21 -23.87 -21.63 12.81
C ARG A 21 -24.89 -20.54 12.55
N ASP A 22 -24.73 -19.46 13.28
CA ASP A 22 -25.50 -18.25 13.04
C ASP A 22 -25.09 -17.74 11.65
N ASP A 23 -25.84 -18.11 10.63
CA ASP A 23 -25.61 -17.77 9.23
C ASP A 23 -25.84 -16.26 8.98
N THR A 24 -26.24 -15.53 10.04
CA THR A 24 -26.42 -14.06 10.03
C THR A 24 -25.19 -13.30 10.54
N ALA A 25 -24.16 -14.00 11.06
CA ALA A 25 -22.94 -13.33 11.48
C ALA A 25 -22.19 -12.78 10.25
N PRO A 26 -21.76 -11.52 10.29
CA PRO A 26 -21.02 -10.92 9.18
C PRO A 26 -19.75 -11.71 8.91
N ARG A 27 -19.52 -12.06 7.64
CA ARG A 27 -18.36 -12.84 7.20
C ARG A 27 -17.33 -11.92 6.58
N GLU A 28 -16.07 -12.27 6.69
CA GLU A 28 -14.98 -11.52 6.05
C GLU A 28 -15.16 -11.39 4.52
N GLU A 29 -15.90 -12.33 3.90
CA GLU A 29 -16.27 -12.31 2.48
C GLU A 29 -17.20 -11.14 2.12
N ASP A 30 -17.96 -10.63 3.09
CA ASP A 30 -18.87 -9.49 2.92
C ASP A 30 -18.17 -8.13 3.10
N ALA A 31 -16.88 -8.15 3.43
CA ALA A 31 -16.10 -6.95 3.64
C ALA A 31 -15.66 -6.31 2.31
N HIS A 32 -15.88 -5.03 2.19
CA HIS A 32 -15.44 -4.24 1.04
C HIS A 32 -14.39 -3.22 1.46
N TRP A 33 -13.63 -2.76 0.47
CA TRP A 33 -12.67 -1.68 0.67
C TRP A 33 -13.36 -0.31 0.57
N TYR A 34 -13.06 0.52 1.54
CA TYR A 34 -13.52 1.91 1.61
C TYR A 34 -12.33 2.83 1.76
N THR A 35 -12.49 4.05 1.30
CA THR A 35 -11.48 5.09 1.46
C THR A 35 -11.95 6.09 2.50
N ILE A 36 -11.08 6.41 3.46
CA ILE A 36 -11.28 7.50 4.41
C ILE A 36 -10.30 8.62 4.15
N HIS A 37 -10.74 9.84 4.41
CA HIS A 37 -9.93 11.04 4.25
C HIS A 37 -9.42 11.54 5.61
N THR A 38 -8.16 12.00 5.62
CA THR A 38 -7.50 12.65 6.75
C THR A 38 -6.67 13.83 6.26
N TYR A 39 -6.14 14.62 7.18
CA TYR A 39 -5.17 15.66 6.82
C TYR A 39 -3.85 15.03 6.36
N ALA A 40 -3.30 15.55 5.26
CA ALA A 40 -2.01 15.08 4.73
C ALA A 40 -0.91 15.17 5.81
N GLY A 41 -0.14 14.09 5.95
CA GLY A 41 0.89 13.94 6.98
C GLY A 41 0.43 13.20 8.24
N TYR A 42 -0.88 13.01 8.43
CA TYR A 42 -1.40 12.31 9.62
C TYR A 42 -1.83 10.86 9.35
N GLU A 43 -1.66 10.36 8.14
CA GLU A 43 -2.16 9.07 7.70
C GLU A 43 -1.66 7.93 8.60
N ASN A 44 -0.35 7.86 8.87
CA ASN A 44 0.24 6.82 9.72
C ASN A 44 -0.23 6.93 11.19
N ALA A 45 -0.54 8.14 11.65
CA ALA A 45 -1.09 8.35 12.99
C ALA A 45 -2.54 7.86 13.08
N VAL A 46 -3.35 8.15 12.05
CA VAL A 46 -4.73 7.66 11.95
C VAL A 46 -4.75 6.15 11.83
N GLU A 47 -3.92 5.55 10.99
CA GLU A 47 -3.81 4.09 10.85
C GLU A 47 -3.55 3.42 12.22
N ARG A 48 -2.55 3.90 12.97
CA ARG A 48 -2.24 3.37 14.31
C ARG A 48 -3.40 3.56 15.29
N ASN A 49 -3.99 4.75 15.32
CA ASN A 49 -5.11 5.05 16.21
C ASN A 49 -6.32 4.18 15.89
N LEU A 50 -6.62 3.99 14.59
CA LEU A 50 -7.74 3.16 14.17
C LEU A 50 -7.49 1.68 14.52
N LYS A 51 -6.30 1.14 14.26
CA LYS A 51 -5.92 -0.23 14.66
C LYS A 51 -6.08 -0.44 16.17
N GLN A 52 -5.59 0.49 16.98
CA GLN A 52 -5.74 0.44 18.44
C GLN A 52 -7.21 0.48 18.87
N ARG A 53 -8.05 1.27 18.19
CA ARG A 53 -9.49 1.34 18.49
C ARG A 53 -10.21 0.06 18.10
N ILE A 54 -9.85 -0.56 16.98
CA ILE A 54 -10.39 -1.86 16.55
C ILE A 54 -10.17 -2.90 17.65
N GLU A 55 -8.95 -3.03 18.14
CA GLU A 55 -8.60 -3.96 19.23
C GLU A 55 -9.34 -3.61 20.52
N SER A 56 -9.31 -2.35 20.96
CA SER A 56 -9.90 -1.94 22.23
C SER A 56 -11.42 -2.04 22.28
N LEU A 57 -12.08 -1.99 21.15
CA LEU A 57 -13.54 -2.06 21.03
C LEU A 57 -14.05 -3.42 20.51
N GLY A 58 -13.14 -4.39 20.27
CA GLY A 58 -13.49 -5.73 19.78
C GLY A 58 -14.12 -5.72 18.38
N MET A 59 -13.58 -4.88 17.49
CA MET A 59 -14.13 -4.70 16.13
C MET A 59 -13.41 -5.52 15.05
N GLU A 60 -12.56 -6.47 15.42
CA GLU A 60 -11.78 -7.31 14.50
C GLU A 60 -12.66 -8.16 13.59
N GLY A 61 -13.89 -8.47 14.02
CA GLY A 61 -14.86 -9.20 13.21
C GLY A 61 -15.61 -8.36 12.18
N LYS A 62 -15.41 -7.03 12.19
CA LYS A 62 -16.09 -6.08 11.28
C LYS A 62 -15.12 -5.21 10.49
N ILE A 63 -13.95 -4.88 11.04
CA ILE A 63 -12.90 -4.08 10.41
C ILE A 63 -11.65 -4.93 10.34
N PHE A 64 -11.28 -5.37 9.15
CA PHE A 64 -10.26 -6.39 8.93
C PHE A 64 -8.89 -5.81 8.62
N ASP A 65 -8.84 -4.77 7.75
CA ASP A 65 -7.59 -4.16 7.33
C ASP A 65 -7.67 -2.64 7.35
N VAL A 66 -6.56 -2.03 7.76
CA VAL A 66 -6.35 -0.58 7.67
C VAL A 66 -4.94 -0.36 7.13
N MET A 67 -4.81 0.36 6.03
CA MET A 67 -3.52 0.61 5.40
C MET A 67 -3.43 1.97 4.72
N VAL A 68 -2.24 2.55 4.77
CA VAL A 68 -1.89 3.75 4.01
C VAL A 68 -1.34 3.31 2.65
N PRO A 69 -1.92 3.75 1.52
CA PRO A 69 -1.43 3.37 0.20
C PRO A 69 -0.06 4.02 -0.07
N THR A 70 1.01 3.22 -0.01
CA THR A 70 2.39 3.62 -0.29
C THR A 70 2.98 2.82 -1.45
N GLU A 71 3.92 3.41 -2.15
CA GLU A 71 4.73 2.72 -3.16
C GLU A 71 6.22 2.96 -2.89
N LYS A 72 7.05 2.00 -3.27
CA LYS A 72 8.50 2.10 -3.15
C LYS A 72 9.07 2.82 -4.36
N LYS A 73 9.75 3.95 -4.12
CA LYS A 73 10.47 4.70 -5.16
C LYS A 73 11.97 4.72 -4.86
N ILE A 74 12.76 4.61 -5.90
CA ILE A 74 14.22 4.79 -5.80
C ILE A 74 14.52 6.27 -5.97
N ARG A 75 15.22 6.87 -5.01
CA ARG A 75 15.77 8.22 -5.09
C ARG A 75 17.28 8.17 -4.95
N VAL A 76 17.97 9.08 -5.64
CA VAL A 76 19.42 9.26 -5.49
C VAL A 76 19.66 10.42 -4.53
N LYS A 77 20.33 10.12 -3.40
CA LYS A 77 20.79 11.13 -2.46
C LYS A 77 22.29 10.96 -2.25
N GLY A 78 23.07 11.99 -2.56
CA GLY A 78 24.53 11.94 -2.41
C GLY A 78 25.19 10.83 -3.22
N GLY A 79 24.70 10.54 -4.42
CA GLY A 79 25.23 9.49 -5.30
C GLY A 79 24.90 8.05 -4.87
N LYS A 80 24.03 7.87 -3.86
CA LYS A 80 23.58 6.55 -3.41
C LYS A 80 22.09 6.39 -3.69
N ARG A 81 21.71 5.21 -4.16
CA ARG A 81 20.31 4.83 -4.32
C ARG A 81 19.71 4.52 -2.97
N ILE A 82 18.61 5.18 -2.65
CA ILE A 82 17.83 4.96 -1.44
C ILE A 82 16.42 4.61 -1.87
N VAL A 83 15.88 3.51 -1.33
CA VAL A 83 14.46 3.17 -1.51
C VAL A 83 13.67 3.94 -0.47
N GLU A 84 12.82 4.84 -0.90
CA GLU A 84 11.89 5.58 -0.04
C GLU A 84 10.47 5.11 -0.31
N GLU A 85 9.68 5.01 0.76
CA GLU A 85 8.24 4.80 0.63
C GLU A 85 7.54 6.14 0.45
N GLU A 86 6.85 6.29 -0.66
CA GLU A 86 6.07 7.48 -0.97
C GLU A 86 4.58 7.13 -0.98
N LYS A 87 3.76 8.01 -0.40
CA LYS A 87 2.31 7.81 -0.40
C LYS A 87 1.76 7.98 -1.81
N ILE A 88 0.98 7.00 -2.26
CA ILE A 88 0.34 7.06 -3.58
C ILE A 88 -0.70 8.18 -3.60
N TYR A 89 -1.49 8.27 -2.53
CA TYR A 89 -2.51 9.30 -2.33
C TYR A 89 -2.37 9.93 -0.95
N PRO A 90 -1.70 11.10 -0.81
CA PRO A 90 -1.61 11.81 0.46
C PRO A 90 -3.01 12.23 0.98
N GLY A 91 -3.24 12.01 2.28
CA GLY A 91 -4.52 12.30 2.92
C GLY A 91 -5.58 11.20 2.81
N TYR A 92 -5.25 10.05 2.21
CA TYR A 92 -6.18 8.92 2.05
C TYR A 92 -5.67 7.66 2.73
N ILE A 93 -6.60 6.91 3.32
CA ILE A 93 -6.35 5.64 4.00
C ILE A 93 -7.40 4.63 3.52
N LEU A 94 -6.99 3.41 3.31
CA LEU A 94 -7.85 2.30 2.92
C LEU A 94 -8.28 1.52 4.15
N VAL A 95 -9.56 1.18 4.21
CA VAL A 95 -10.14 0.36 5.27
C VAL A 95 -10.97 -0.75 4.63
N ARG A 96 -10.67 -2.02 4.97
CA ARG A 96 -11.48 -3.17 4.57
C ARG A 96 -12.40 -3.53 5.72
N MET A 97 -13.70 -3.35 5.52
CA MET A 97 -14.68 -3.52 6.59
C MET A 97 -16.05 -3.90 6.06
N ILE A 98 -16.86 -4.43 6.96
CA ILE A 98 -18.31 -4.53 6.80
C ILE A 98 -18.91 -3.27 7.39
N VAL A 99 -19.68 -2.54 6.58
CA VAL A 99 -20.28 -1.28 7.02
C VAL A 99 -21.57 -1.56 7.79
N ASP A 100 -21.55 -1.24 9.06
CA ASP A 100 -22.72 -1.13 9.93
C ASP A 100 -22.56 0.11 10.84
N ASP A 101 -23.53 0.35 11.69
CA ASP A 101 -23.54 1.54 12.56
C ASP A 101 -22.31 1.58 13.49
N ASP A 102 -21.87 0.43 14.01
CA ASP A 102 -20.75 0.33 14.94
C ASP A 102 -19.41 0.56 14.23
N SER A 103 -19.16 -0.17 13.14
CA SER A 103 -17.93 -0.06 12.36
C SER A 103 -17.78 1.34 11.75
N TRP A 104 -18.89 1.88 11.22
CA TRP A 104 -18.94 3.25 10.71
C TRP A 104 -18.58 4.27 11.80
N PHE A 105 -19.19 4.11 12.99
CA PHE A 105 -18.97 5.01 14.13
C PHE A 105 -17.51 4.98 14.59
N VAL A 106 -16.90 3.78 14.70
CA VAL A 106 -15.50 3.62 15.12
C VAL A 106 -14.55 4.32 14.15
N VAL A 107 -14.72 4.09 12.86
CA VAL A 107 -13.88 4.70 11.83
C VAL A 107 -14.07 6.21 11.77
N ARG A 108 -15.33 6.67 11.71
CA ARG A 108 -15.66 8.09 11.58
C ARG A 108 -15.18 8.93 12.77
N ASN A 109 -15.24 8.38 13.98
CA ASN A 109 -14.84 9.06 15.22
C ASN A 109 -13.37 8.79 15.62
N THR A 110 -12.58 8.21 14.73
CA THR A 110 -11.13 8.12 14.95
C THR A 110 -10.50 9.50 14.82
N PRO A 111 -9.65 9.92 15.78
CA PRO A 111 -9.03 11.23 15.75
C PRO A 111 -8.34 11.53 14.42
N ARG A 112 -8.61 12.71 13.84
CA ARG A 112 -8.09 13.21 12.56
C ARG A 112 -8.68 12.58 11.30
N VAL A 113 -9.61 11.64 11.41
CA VAL A 113 -10.46 11.24 10.27
C VAL A 113 -11.44 12.36 9.98
N THR A 114 -11.46 12.84 8.75
CA THR A 114 -12.40 13.88 8.31
C THR A 114 -13.70 13.28 7.78
N GLY A 115 -13.67 12.05 7.26
CA GLY A 115 -14.85 11.33 6.80
C GLY A 115 -14.50 10.20 5.82
N PHE A 116 -15.53 9.48 5.41
CA PHE A 116 -15.45 8.56 4.30
C PHE A 116 -15.45 9.32 2.97
N VAL A 117 -14.79 8.75 1.97
CA VAL A 117 -14.93 9.19 0.59
C VAL A 117 -16.20 8.57 0.01
N GLY A 118 -17.09 9.42 -0.52
CA GLY A 118 -18.37 8.97 -1.06
C GLY A 118 -19.39 10.09 -1.19
N ALA A 119 -20.64 9.72 -1.33
CA ALA A 119 -21.76 10.66 -1.42
C ALA A 119 -22.25 11.06 -0.03
N GLY A 120 -21.73 12.15 0.51
CA GLY A 120 -22.10 12.66 1.83
C GLY A 120 -21.57 11.80 2.97
N ASN A 121 -22.46 11.31 3.85
CA ASN A 121 -22.08 10.46 4.99
C ASN A 121 -22.10 8.95 4.67
N THR A 122 -22.50 8.56 3.46
CA THR A 122 -22.61 7.16 3.07
C THR A 122 -21.28 6.70 2.45
N PRO A 123 -20.60 5.71 3.04
CA PRO A 123 -19.42 5.13 2.46
C PRO A 123 -19.75 4.48 1.11
N VAL A 124 -18.94 4.74 0.10
CA VAL A 124 -19.02 4.06 -1.20
C VAL A 124 -17.89 3.05 -1.29
N PRO A 125 -18.19 1.77 -1.53
CA PRO A 125 -17.14 0.77 -1.69
C PRO A 125 -16.32 1.05 -2.95
N MET A 126 -15.02 0.77 -2.87
CA MET A 126 -14.13 0.83 -4.04
C MET A 126 -14.43 -0.33 -4.98
N GLU A 127 -14.22 -0.13 -6.27
CA GLU A 127 -14.31 -1.20 -7.25
C GLU A 127 -13.14 -2.20 -7.09
N GLU A 128 -13.41 -3.48 -7.27
CA GLU A 128 -12.39 -4.54 -7.14
C GLU A 128 -11.19 -4.34 -8.08
N SER A 129 -11.43 -3.79 -9.27
CA SER A 129 -10.41 -3.44 -10.24
C SER A 129 -9.44 -2.37 -9.71
N GLU A 130 -9.97 -1.34 -9.05
CA GLU A 130 -9.18 -0.26 -8.44
C GLU A 130 -8.37 -0.78 -7.26
N VAL A 131 -9.00 -1.56 -6.38
CA VAL A 131 -8.35 -2.20 -5.23
C VAL A 131 -7.20 -3.09 -5.70
N SER A 132 -7.45 -3.98 -6.69
CA SER A 132 -6.44 -4.88 -7.24
C SER A 132 -5.25 -4.11 -7.82
N SER A 133 -5.52 -3.04 -8.58
CA SER A 133 -4.49 -2.20 -9.19
C SER A 133 -3.65 -1.48 -8.13
N LEU A 134 -4.30 -0.99 -7.07
CA LEU A 134 -3.64 -0.29 -5.97
C LEU A 134 -2.77 -1.23 -5.13
N LEU A 135 -3.29 -2.40 -4.76
CA LEU A 135 -2.54 -3.42 -4.02
C LEU A 135 -1.32 -3.92 -4.80
N LYS A 136 -1.45 -4.10 -6.13
CA LYS A 136 -0.30 -4.43 -6.99
C LYS A 136 0.78 -3.34 -6.97
N ARG A 137 0.40 -2.06 -6.97
CA ARG A 137 1.37 -0.95 -6.86
C ARG A 137 2.07 -0.93 -5.50
N MET A 138 1.33 -1.20 -4.42
CA MET A 138 1.89 -1.23 -3.06
C MET A 138 2.88 -2.38 -2.86
N THR A 139 2.62 -3.54 -3.48
CA THR A 139 3.47 -4.73 -3.37
C THR A 139 4.59 -4.79 -4.42
N ALA A 140 4.53 -3.93 -5.43
CA ALA A 140 5.55 -3.87 -6.45
C ALA A 140 6.92 -3.50 -5.84
N GLU A 141 7.95 -4.22 -6.24
CA GLU A 141 9.31 -3.77 -5.97
C GLU A 141 9.54 -2.40 -6.63
N ALA A 142 10.38 -1.59 -5.99
CA ALA A 142 10.75 -0.31 -6.59
C ALA A 142 11.22 -0.52 -8.04
N PRO A 143 10.61 0.17 -9.01
CA PRO A 143 10.89 -0.10 -10.41
C PRO A 143 12.39 0.11 -10.66
N LYS A 144 13.06 -0.92 -11.15
CA LYS A 144 14.38 -0.75 -11.75
C LYS A 144 14.14 0.12 -12.98
N HIS A 145 14.48 1.39 -12.91
CA HIS A 145 14.34 2.28 -14.06
C HIS A 145 15.19 1.71 -15.21
N ARG A 146 14.54 1.03 -16.15
CA ARG A 146 15.08 0.85 -17.47
C ARG A 146 14.88 2.18 -18.20
N ILE A 147 15.93 2.92 -18.35
CA ILE A 147 15.94 4.00 -19.33
C ILE A 147 16.38 3.35 -20.63
N ASP A 148 15.60 3.50 -21.68
CA ASP A 148 15.99 3.09 -23.03
C ASP A 148 17.06 4.07 -23.56
N LEU A 149 18.26 3.95 -23.03
CA LEU A 149 19.43 4.69 -23.49
C LEU A 149 20.24 3.80 -24.40
N VAL A 150 20.64 4.38 -25.50
CA VAL A 150 21.60 3.76 -26.42
C VAL A 150 22.90 4.57 -26.34
N LYS A 151 24.02 3.90 -26.61
CA LYS A 151 25.30 4.59 -26.78
C LYS A 151 25.13 5.69 -27.83
N ASP A 152 25.74 6.83 -27.56
CA ASP A 152 25.69 8.04 -28.40
C ASP A 152 24.40 8.87 -28.29
N ASP A 153 23.43 8.48 -27.44
CA ASP A 153 22.26 9.32 -27.15
C ASP A 153 22.67 10.64 -26.50
N GLN A 154 21.97 11.72 -26.87
CA GLN A 154 22.09 13.00 -26.21
C GLN A 154 21.19 13.05 -24.97
N ILE A 155 21.77 13.53 -23.87
CA ILE A 155 21.09 13.60 -22.58
C ILE A 155 21.36 14.95 -21.90
N VAL A 156 20.46 15.31 -21.00
CA VAL A 156 20.65 16.41 -20.05
C VAL A 156 20.76 15.84 -18.65
N ILE A 157 21.71 16.36 -17.88
CA ILE A 157 21.87 15.99 -16.46
C ILE A 157 20.79 16.73 -15.66
N ALA A 158 19.91 15.98 -15.03
CA ALA A 158 18.74 16.52 -14.29
C ALA A 158 19.06 16.85 -12.82
N ASP A 159 20.08 16.17 -12.24
CA ASP A 159 20.44 16.34 -10.83
C ASP A 159 21.94 16.12 -10.58
N GLY A 160 22.46 16.77 -9.54
CA GLY A 160 23.85 16.66 -9.10
C GLY A 160 24.71 17.88 -9.44
N PRO A 161 26.04 17.79 -9.26
CA PRO A 161 26.96 18.90 -9.46
C PRO A 161 27.04 19.40 -10.92
N PHE A 162 26.59 18.60 -11.86
CA PHE A 162 26.62 18.86 -13.30
C PHE A 162 25.23 19.12 -13.89
N LYS A 163 24.26 19.45 -13.03
CA LYS A 163 22.90 19.71 -13.45
C LYS A 163 22.83 20.73 -14.60
N ASP A 164 21.87 20.48 -15.51
CA ASP A 164 21.59 21.29 -16.70
C ASP A 164 22.70 21.27 -17.78
N LEU A 165 23.76 20.47 -17.60
CA LEU A 165 24.74 20.25 -18.66
C LEU A 165 24.24 19.15 -19.61
N GLU A 166 24.52 19.35 -20.88
CA GLU A 166 24.29 18.37 -21.93
C GLU A 166 25.51 17.44 -22.07
N GLY A 167 25.24 16.19 -22.39
CA GLY A 167 26.28 15.21 -22.61
C GLY A 167 25.84 14.10 -23.55
N LYS A 168 26.80 13.28 -23.95
CA LYS A 168 26.61 12.15 -24.82
C LYS A 168 26.89 10.85 -24.06
N VAL A 169 26.00 9.87 -24.20
CA VAL A 169 26.13 8.56 -23.55
C VAL A 169 27.34 7.82 -24.14
N GLY A 170 28.31 7.50 -23.31
CA GLY A 170 29.51 6.74 -23.71
C GLY A 170 29.35 5.24 -23.41
N GLU A 171 29.14 4.87 -22.16
CA GLU A 171 29.07 3.49 -21.70
C GLU A 171 27.87 3.35 -20.71
N ILE A 172 27.14 2.25 -20.81
CA ILE A 172 25.97 1.97 -19.99
C ILE A 172 26.23 0.72 -19.15
N ASP A 173 26.15 0.82 -17.83
CA ASP A 173 26.18 -0.29 -16.89
C ASP A 173 24.77 -0.52 -16.33
N GLU A 174 24.01 -1.38 -17.01
CA GLU A 174 22.61 -1.69 -16.64
C GLU A 174 22.53 -2.39 -15.28
N ASP A 175 23.50 -3.25 -14.94
CA ASP A 175 23.50 -4.02 -13.69
C ASP A 175 23.65 -3.11 -12.47
N ARG A 176 24.49 -2.08 -12.59
CA ARG A 176 24.71 -1.09 -11.55
C ARG A 176 23.80 0.12 -11.69
N GLY A 177 23.08 0.24 -12.82
CA GLY A 177 22.21 1.38 -13.13
C GLY A 177 22.98 2.68 -13.27
N LYS A 178 24.18 2.61 -13.80
CA LYS A 178 25.06 3.76 -14.01
C LYS A 178 25.35 3.96 -15.49
N VAL A 179 25.63 5.19 -15.84
CA VAL A 179 26.01 5.58 -17.20
C VAL A 179 27.22 6.51 -17.15
N LYS A 180 28.18 6.28 -18.03
CA LYS A 180 29.27 7.22 -18.28
C LYS A 180 28.83 8.17 -19.40
N VAL A 181 28.77 9.44 -19.08
CA VAL A 181 28.36 10.51 -20.00
C VAL A 181 29.58 11.37 -20.31
N MET A 182 29.81 11.63 -21.58
CA MET A 182 30.81 12.59 -22.05
C MET A 182 30.20 13.99 -21.99
N VAL A 183 30.63 14.80 -21.06
CA VAL A 183 30.14 16.16 -20.85
C VAL A 183 31.18 17.15 -21.35
N SER A 184 30.76 18.12 -22.15
CA SER A 184 31.65 19.20 -22.63
C SER A 184 31.76 20.29 -21.57
N MET A 185 32.92 20.39 -20.93
CA MET A 185 33.22 21.42 -19.95
C MET A 185 34.51 22.17 -20.31
N PHE A 186 34.47 23.48 -20.32
CA PHE A 186 35.64 24.31 -20.61
C PHE A 186 36.36 23.95 -21.92
N GLY A 187 35.61 23.53 -22.94
CA GLY A 187 36.17 23.13 -24.24
C GLY A 187 36.85 21.73 -24.26
N ARG A 188 36.64 20.90 -23.23
CA ARG A 188 37.11 19.53 -23.13
C ARG A 188 35.97 18.57 -22.81
N GLU A 189 35.99 17.41 -23.47
CA GLU A 189 35.08 16.32 -23.13
C GLU A 189 35.62 15.56 -21.90
N THR A 190 34.81 15.49 -20.87
CA THR A 190 35.16 14.84 -19.62
C THR A 190 34.14 13.72 -19.35
N PRO A 191 34.58 12.48 -19.12
CA PRO A 191 33.68 11.39 -18.75
C PRO A 191 33.22 11.57 -17.31
N VAL A 192 31.90 11.58 -17.10
CA VAL A 192 31.25 11.66 -15.80
C VAL A 192 30.38 10.43 -15.60
N GLU A 193 30.56 9.73 -14.48
CA GLU A 193 29.71 8.60 -14.11
C GLU A 193 28.49 9.10 -13.33
N LEU A 194 27.30 8.82 -13.83
CA LEU A 194 26.02 9.25 -13.28
C LEU A 194 25.09 8.07 -13.08
N ASP A 195 24.11 8.21 -12.20
CA ASP A 195 23.00 7.27 -12.08
C ASP A 195 21.95 7.56 -13.16
N PHE A 196 21.27 6.52 -13.65
CA PHE A 196 20.17 6.68 -14.62
C PHE A 196 19.11 7.68 -14.19
N LEU A 197 18.90 7.84 -12.87
CA LEU A 197 17.93 8.78 -12.32
C LEU A 197 18.39 10.24 -12.38
N GLN A 198 19.67 10.48 -12.63
CA GLN A 198 20.25 11.82 -12.71
C GLN A 198 20.28 12.37 -14.13
N ILE A 199 19.83 11.61 -15.11
CA ILE A 199 19.85 12.00 -16.51
C ILE A 199 18.45 11.91 -17.13
N ARG A 200 18.25 12.70 -18.16
CA ARG A 200 17.05 12.71 -19.01
C ARG A 200 17.47 12.72 -20.47
N LYS A 201 16.88 11.84 -21.28
CA LYS A 201 17.05 11.85 -22.74
C LYS A 201 16.45 13.12 -23.32
N LEU A 202 17.14 13.73 -24.27
CA LEU A 202 16.68 14.88 -25.06
C LEU A 202 15.67 14.47 -26.12
#